data_990617ab2a5700afc7d6efd8d490d1ab
#
_entry.id   990617ab2a5700afc7d6efd8d490d1ab
#
_cell.length_a   1.000
_cell.length_b   1.000
_cell.length_c   1.000
_cell.angle_alpha   90.00
_cell.angle_beta   90.00
_cell.angle_gamma   90.00
#
_symmetry.space_group_name_H-M   'P 1'
#
loop_
_entity.id
_entity.type
_entity.pdbx_description
1 polymer ?
#
loop_
_entity_poly.entity_id
_entity_poly.type
_entity_poly.pdbx_seq_one_letter_code
_entity_poly.pdbx_strand_id
1 'polypeptide(L)' 'MNPGESSLTWEDSYAIARALAKAYPEVDLEQVSLLMIYQWTMALPDFDDEPELVNDTILTVIFQEWYEEVTLV' A
#
# COMPACT_ATOMS: atom_id res chain seq x y z
N MET A 1 -18.90 -13.89 -8.12
CA MET A 1 -17.91 -12.95 -7.73
C MET A 1 -17.03 -12.49 -8.88
N ASN A 2 -16.86 -11.24 -9.00
CA ASN A 2 -16.08 -10.66 -10.07
C ASN A 2 -14.61 -10.53 -9.64
N PRO A 3 -13.71 -11.19 -10.33
CA PRO A 3 -12.32 -11.12 -9.91
C PRO A 3 -11.75 -9.71 -9.93
N GLY A 4 -12.31 -8.83 -10.77
CA GLY A 4 -11.82 -7.44 -10.79
C GLY A 4 -12.10 -6.68 -9.52
N GLU A 5 -13.03 -7.16 -8.71
CA GLU A 5 -13.40 -6.46 -7.48
C GLU A 5 -12.34 -6.57 -6.40
N SER A 6 -11.47 -7.56 -6.50
CA SER A 6 -10.44 -7.72 -5.47
C SER A 6 -9.09 -7.22 -5.92
N SER A 7 -9.00 -6.62 -7.10
CA SER A 7 -7.72 -6.12 -7.60
C SER A 7 -7.45 -4.72 -7.06
N LEU A 8 -6.21 -4.50 -6.65
CA LEU A 8 -5.76 -3.19 -6.20
C LEU A 8 -4.86 -2.60 -7.27
N THR A 9 -5.00 -1.31 -7.50
CA THR A 9 -4.12 -0.57 -8.40
C THR A 9 -3.47 0.58 -7.65
N TRP A 10 -2.52 1.26 -8.30
CA TRP A 10 -1.83 2.37 -7.66
C TRP A 10 -2.77 3.51 -7.26
N GLU A 11 -3.96 3.57 -7.84
CA GLU A 11 -4.93 4.59 -7.48
C GLU A 11 -5.69 4.27 -6.19
N ASP A 12 -5.56 3.06 -5.70
CA ASP A 12 -6.28 2.62 -4.51
C ASP A 12 -5.41 2.80 -3.27
N SER A 13 -4.89 4.00 -3.05
CA SER A 13 -3.90 4.21 -1.99
C SER A 13 -4.42 3.84 -0.61
N TYR A 14 -5.66 4.18 -0.31
CA TYR A 14 -6.22 3.84 1.00
C TYR A 14 -6.36 2.32 1.16
N ALA A 15 -6.86 1.66 0.13
CA ALA A 15 -7.02 0.20 0.19
C ALA A 15 -5.65 -0.49 0.29
N ILE A 16 -4.66 0.02 -0.44
CA ILE A 16 -3.30 -0.50 -0.33
C ILE A 16 -2.78 -0.31 1.09
N ALA A 17 -2.98 0.87 1.66
CA ALA A 17 -2.49 1.15 3.00
C ALA A 17 -3.13 0.20 4.02
N ARG A 18 -4.42 -0.06 3.88
CA ARG A 18 -5.08 -1.00 4.77
C ARG A 18 -4.54 -2.41 4.63
N ALA A 19 -4.26 -2.82 3.39
CA ALA A 19 -3.70 -4.14 3.15
C ALA A 19 -2.30 -4.26 3.76
N LEU A 20 -1.50 -3.19 3.64
CA LEU A 20 -0.16 -3.19 4.23
C LEU A 20 -0.23 -3.21 5.75
N ALA A 21 -1.14 -2.45 6.34
CA ALA A 21 -1.31 -2.46 7.79
C ALA A 21 -1.68 -3.85 8.30
N LYS A 22 -2.48 -4.57 7.53
CA LYS A 22 -2.89 -5.90 7.90
C LYS A 22 -1.76 -6.91 7.72
N ALA A 23 -0.99 -6.76 6.65
CA ALA A 23 0.10 -7.71 6.35
C ALA A 23 1.30 -7.50 7.25
N TYR A 24 1.53 -6.26 7.69
CA TYR A 24 2.71 -5.91 8.48
C TYR A 24 2.29 -5.12 9.71
N PRO A 25 1.56 -5.76 10.64
CA PRO A 25 0.97 -5.03 11.77
C PRO A 25 1.99 -4.49 12.76
N GLU A 26 3.20 -5.03 12.77
CA GLU A 26 4.19 -4.62 13.75
C GLU A 26 5.31 -3.78 13.17
N VAL A 27 5.19 -3.38 11.93
CA VAL A 27 6.25 -2.59 11.31
C VAL A 27 6.27 -1.18 11.90
N ASP A 28 7.48 -0.65 12.07
CA ASP A 28 7.67 0.71 12.54
C ASP A 28 7.72 1.63 11.33
N LEU A 29 6.68 2.44 11.14
CA LEU A 29 6.58 3.27 9.95
C LEU A 29 7.70 4.30 9.87
N GLU A 30 8.31 4.65 11.00
CA GLU A 30 9.43 5.59 10.97
C GLU A 30 10.66 4.97 10.35
N GLN A 31 10.68 3.64 10.21
CA GLN A 31 11.78 2.93 9.59
C GLN A 31 11.47 2.51 8.15
N VAL A 32 10.29 2.85 7.65
CA VAL A 32 9.85 2.41 6.34
C VAL A 32 10.24 3.44 5.29
N SER A 33 10.87 2.98 4.22
CA SER A 33 11.21 3.82 3.08
C SER A 33 10.17 3.66 1.98
N LEU A 34 10.17 4.58 1.03
CA LEU A 34 9.26 4.47 -0.11
C LEU A 34 9.57 3.22 -0.94
N LEU A 35 10.85 2.84 -1.02
CA LEU A 35 11.20 1.61 -1.72
C LEU A 35 10.56 0.39 -1.06
N MET A 36 10.56 0.37 0.27
CA MET A 36 9.93 -0.73 0.99
C MET A 36 8.43 -0.78 0.72
N ILE A 37 7.78 0.39 0.69
CA ILE A 37 6.36 0.42 0.37
C ILE A 37 6.12 -0.12 -1.03
N TYR A 38 6.96 0.28 -1.98
CA TYR A 38 6.85 -0.24 -3.35
C TYR A 38 6.97 -1.76 -3.36
N GLN A 39 8.00 -2.29 -2.71
CA GLN A 39 8.26 -3.72 -2.74
C GLN A 39 7.12 -4.50 -2.07
N TRP A 40 6.64 -4.01 -0.94
CA TRP A 40 5.58 -4.69 -0.22
C TRP A 40 4.25 -4.62 -0.96
N THR A 41 3.98 -3.49 -1.61
CA THR A 41 2.76 -3.36 -2.39
C THR A 41 2.78 -4.34 -3.56
N MET A 42 3.92 -4.43 -4.25
CA MET A 42 4.04 -5.36 -5.37
C MET A 42 3.87 -6.80 -4.92
N ALA A 43 4.14 -7.08 -3.65
CA ALA A 43 4.02 -8.45 -3.13
C ALA A 43 2.62 -8.77 -2.63
N LEU A 44 1.73 -7.79 -2.55
CA LEU A 44 0.36 -8.07 -2.10
C LEU A 44 -0.35 -8.96 -3.12
N PRO A 45 -1.03 -10.00 -2.65
CA PRO A 45 -1.65 -10.95 -3.59
C PRO A 45 -2.75 -10.32 -4.43
N ASP A 46 -3.40 -9.28 -3.93
CA ASP A 46 -4.49 -8.64 -4.68
C ASP A 46 -4.01 -7.47 -5.52
N PHE A 47 -2.74 -7.12 -5.45
CA PHE A 47 -2.24 -5.99 -6.22
C PHE A 47 -1.99 -6.40 -7.67
N ASP A 48 -2.51 -5.62 -8.60
CA ASP A 48 -2.43 -5.96 -10.02
C ASP A 48 -2.36 -4.67 -10.82
N ASP A 49 -1.17 -4.11 -10.93
CA ASP A 49 -0.96 -2.91 -11.71
C ASP A 49 0.49 -2.89 -12.20
N GLU A 50 0.77 -1.97 -13.09
CA GLU A 50 2.08 -1.86 -13.74
C GLU A 50 3.06 -1.17 -12.81
N PRO A 51 4.24 -1.75 -12.57
CA PRO A 51 5.22 -1.10 -11.71
C PRO A 51 5.70 0.24 -12.24
N GLU A 52 5.67 0.44 -13.56
CA GLU A 52 6.14 1.70 -14.14
C GLU A 52 5.22 2.87 -13.86
N LEU A 53 3.99 2.62 -13.44
CA LEU A 53 3.03 3.70 -13.21
C LEU A 53 3.20 4.39 -11.87
N VAL A 54 4.02 3.82 -10.99
CA VAL A 54 4.18 4.38 -9.66
C VAL A 54 5.20 5.53 -9.69
N ASN A 55 5.04 6.47 -8.77
CA ASN A 55 6.01 7.53 -8.55
C ASN A 55 6.06 7.84 -7.07
N ASP A 56 6.97 8.74 -6.68
CA ASP A 56 7.16 9.05 -5.28
C ASP A 56 5.91 9.64 -4.65
N THR A 57 5.14 10.41 -5.41
CA THR A 57 3.91 11.00 -4.89
C THR A 57 2.92 9.91 -4.51
N ILE A 58 2.75 8.91 -5.37
CA ILE A 58 1.84 7.80 -5.07
C ILE A 58 2.30 7.06 -3.82
N LEU A 59 3.59 6.76 -3.74
CA LEU A 59 4.11 6.05 -2.58
C LEU A 59 3.97 6.86 -1.30
N THR A 60 4.17 8.17 -1.39
CA THR A 60 4.02 9.05 -0.24
C THR A 60 2.57 9.05 0.26
N VAL A 61 1.62 9.09 -0.67
CA VAL A 61 0.21 9.06 -0.28
C VAL A 61 -0.12 7.74 0.41
N ILE A 62 0.38 6.63 -0.11
CA ILE A 62 0.17 5.33 0.54
C ILE A 62 0.75 5.36 1.95
N PHE A 63 1.96 5.91 2.10
CA PHE A 63 2.58 6.00 3.42
C PHE A 63 1.72 6.83 4.37
N GLN A 64 1.22 7.97 3.91
CA GLN A 64 0.39 8.82 4.76
C GLN A 64 -0.90 8.13 5.17
N GLU A 65 -1.54 7.43 4.24
CA GLU A 65 -2.76 6.69 4.55
C GLU A 65 -2.47 5.57 5.55
N TRP A 66 -1.34 4.90 5.37
CA TRP A 66 -0.95 3.83 6.29
C TRP A 66 -0.71 4.40 7.68
N TYR A 67 0.02 5.51 7.76
CA TYR A 67 0.29 6.16 9.03
C TYR A 67 -1.00 6.53 9.74
N GLU A 68 -1.95 7.10 9.01
CA GLU A 68 -3.23 7.47 9.58
C GLU A 68 -4.02 6.25 10.02
N GLU A 69 -3.94 5.18 9.24
CA GLU A 69 -4.68 3.97 9.58
C GLU A 69 -4.25 3.41 10.93
N VAL A 70 -2.95 3.44 11.21
CA VAL A 70 -2.44 2.85 12.45
C VAL A 70 -2.47 3.83 13.63
N THR A 71 -2.55 5.13 13.39
CA THR A 71 -2.53 6.11 14.47
C THR A 71 -3.92 6.59 14.88
N LEU A 72 -4.91 6.44 14.01
CA LEU A 72 -6.26 6.92 14.29
C LEU A 72 -7.14 5.87 14.97
N VAL A 73 -6.60 4.72 15.23
CA VAL A 73 -7.37 3.62 15.81
C VAL A 73 -7.58 3.84 17.30
#